data_8c095c1ae74cd934b7bcf84382f3b311
#
_entry.id   8c095c1ae74cd934b7bcf84382f3b311
#
_cell.length_a   1.000
_cell.length_b   1.000
_cell.length_c   1.000
_cell.angle_alpha   90.00
_cell.angle_beta   90.00
_cell.angle_gamma   90.00
#
_symmetry.space_group_name_H-M   'P 1'
#
loop_
_entity.id
_entity.type
_entity.pdbx_description
1 polymer ?
#
loop_
_entity_poly.entity_id
_entity_poly.type
_entity_poly.pdbx_seq_one_letter_code
_entity_poly.pdbx_strand_id
1 'polypeptide(L)'
;MSDKIIGIGFVGAGWMGATLLKRLTERNDTRILGLHQRGRERAEQVLADLGLDTGLYTDRFEDLVENPEVDAIFLCSTNEAHGPQAIAALEAGKHVFCEKPSATVFADFAREIELEKANPSLITMVDYLMNFDTLEHRIQDMARRGDFGTITQIQVNYRHPINIAGDKVWKLAAGRMGDAIGMGIIHSLSVMVNIMAAQGAKPA
;
A
#
# COMPACT_ATOMS: atom_id res chain seq x y z
N MET A 1 9.23 -23.40 5.32
CA MET A 1 8.33 -22.33 4.81
C MET A 1 7.14 -23.04 4.21
N SER A 2 5.93 -22.56 4.38
CA SER A 2 4.71 -23.20 3.83
C SER A 2 4.78 -23.16 2.31
N ASP A 3 4.52 -24.30 1.64
CA ASP A 3 4.37 -24.40 0.17
C ASP A 3 3.04 -23.78 -0.31
N LYS A 4 2.36 -23.01 0.55
CA LYS A 4 1.07 -22.39 0.24
C LYS A 4 1.27 -21.24 -0.75
N ILE A 5 0.61 -21.35 -1.90
CA ILE A 5 0.45 -20.24 -2.84
C ILE A 5 -0.58 -19.26 -2.28
N ILE A 6 -0.21 -17.98 -2.19
CA ILE A 6 -1.06 -16.92 -1.66
C ILE A 6 -2.00 -16.42 -2.76
N GLY A 7 -3.30 -16.51 -2.53
CA GLY A 7 -4.33 -15.95 -3.41
C GLY A 7 -4.44 -14.43 -3.24
N ILE A 8 -4.32 -13.69 -4.33
CA ILE A 8 -4.29 -12.22 -4.34
C ILE A 8 -5.51 -11.66 -5.07
N GLY A 9 -6.30 -10.83 -4.37
CA GLY A 9 -7.24 -9.90 -4.97
C GLY A 9 -6.56 -8.55 -5.17
N PHE A 10 -6.57 -8.03 -6.39
CA PHE A 10 -5.87 -6.79 -6.73
C PHE A 10 -6.85 -5.66 -7.07
N VAL A 11 -6.59 -4.45 -6.57
CA VAL A 11 -7.46 -3.28 -6.73
C VAL A 11 -6.67 -2.12 -7.30
N GLY A 12 -7.07 -1.66 -8.49
CA GLY A 12 -6.46 -0.50 -9.12
C GLY A 12 -5.29 -0.84 -10.05
N ALA A 13 -5.47 -0.58 -11.34
CA ALA A 13 -4.49 -0.82 -12.41
C ALA A 13 -3.88 0.49 -12.95
N GLY A 14 -3.69 1.49 -12.08
CA GLY A 14 -2.92 2.68 -12.37
C GLY A 14 -1.43 2.38 -12.59
N TRP A 15 -0.60 3.42 -12.73
CA TRP A 15 0.84 3.23 -12.97
C TRP A 15 1.50 2.38 -11.88
N MET A 16 1.28 2.70 -10.60
CA MET A 16 1.87 1.95 -9.48
C MET A 16 1.24 0.56 -9.39
N GLY A 17 -0.10 0.46 -9.48
CA GLY A 17 -0.79 -0.83 -9.43
C GLY A 17 -0.33 -1.79 -10.52
N ALA A 18 -0.18 -1.34 -11.77
CA ALA A 18 0.34 -2.18 -12.85
C ALA A 18 1.79 -2.65 -12.58
N THR A 19 2.61 -1.78 -11.97
CA THR A 19 3.99 -2.13 -11.58
C THR A 19 4.02 -3.21 -10.51
N LEU A 20 3.23 -3.06 -9.45
CA LEU A 20 3.16 -4.03 -8.35
C LEU A 20 2.52 -5.34 -8.81
N LEU A 21 1.44 -5.27 -9.60
CA LEU A 21 0.80 -6.46 -10.17
C LEU A 21 1.80 -7.28 -10.99
N LYS A 22 2.60 -6.62 -11.84
CA LYS A 22 3.68 -7.29 -12.59
C LYS A 22 4.65 -8.00 -11.66
N ARG A 23 5.09 -7.37 -10.56
CA ARG A 23 6.00 -8.00 -9.60
C ARG A 23 5.40 -9.23 -8.92
N LEU A 24 4.11 -9.20 -8.66
CA LEU A 24 3.41 -10.36 -8.10
C LEU A 24 3.33 -11.52 -9.10
N THR A 25 3.14 -11.24 -10.40
CA THR A 25 3.12 -12.30 -11.44
C THR A 25 4.49 -12.94 -11.68
N GLU A 26 5.57 -12.27 -11.33
CA GLU A 26 6.94 -12.80 -11.42
C GLU A 26 7.29 -13.76 -10.26
N ARG A 27 6.41 -13.89 -9.26
CA ARG A 27 6.60 -14.77 -8.09
C ARG A 27 5.93 -16.13 -8.32
N ASN A 28 6.52 -17.17 -7.74
CA ASN A 28 6.00 -18.53 -7.78
C ASN A 28 5.14 -18.90 -6.55
N ASP A 29 5.06 -18.00 -5.56
CA ASP A 29 4.31 -18.19 -4.31
C ASP A 29 3.03 -17.34 -4.25
N THR A 30 2.64 -16.68 -5.34
CA THR A 30 1.42 -15.87 -5.44
C THR A 30 0.60 -16.27 -6.67
N ARG A 31 -0.72 -16.11 -6.57
CA ARG A 31 -1.68 -16.29 -7.68
C ARG A 31 -2.68 -15.14 -7.68
N ILE A 32 -2.79 -14.42 -8.80
CA ILE A 32 -3.80 -13.38 -8.97
C ILE A 32 -5.15 -14.06 -9.22
N LEU A 33 -6.14 -13.74 -8.41
CA LEU A 33 -7.48 -14.31 -8.43
C LEU A 33 -8.55 -13.34 -8.91
N GLY A 34 -8.21 -12.05 -8.99
CA GLY A 34 -9.09 -11.03 -9.54
C GLY A 34 -8.45 -9.66 -9.55
N LEU A 35 -8.88 -8.82 -10.48
CA LEU A 35 -8.50 -7.42 -10.60
C LEU A 35 -9.76 -6.55 -10.62
N HIS A 36 -9.97 -5.79 -9.55
CA HIS A 36 -11.00 -4.76 -9.51
C HIS A 36 -10.46 -3.43 -10.03
N GLN A 37 -11.16 -2.84 -11.01
CA GLN A 37 -10.83 -1.55 -11.61
C GLN A 37 -12.11 -0.92 -12.15
N ARG A 38 -12.30 0.39 -11.96
CA ARG A 38 -13.49 1.11 -12.46
C ARG A 38 -13.64 1.10 -13.98
N GLY A 39 -12.53 1.07 -14.72
CA GLY A 39 -12.54 1.04 -16.18
C GLY A 39 -12.12 -0.34 -16.69
N ARG A 40 -13.09 -1.07 -17.25
CA ARG A 40 -12.90 -2.42 -17.78
C ARG A 40 -11.77 -2.51 -18.80
N GLU A 41 -11.82 -1.64 -19.80
CA GLU A 41 -10.82 -1.61 -20.87
C GLU A 41 -9.38 -1.50 -20.35
N ARG A 42 -9.17 -0.62 -19.35
CA ARG A 42 -7.85 -0.47 -18.72
C ARG A 42 -7.43 -1.73 -17.96
N ALA A 43 -8.35 -2.38 -17.26
CA ALA A 43 -8.06 -3.61 -16.54
C ALA A 43 -7.69 -4.75 -17.49
N GLU A 44 -8.50 -4.97 -18.52
CA GLU A 44 -8.28 -6.00 -19.54
C GLU A 44 -6.95 -5.78 -20.26
N GLN A 45 -6.62 -4.53 -20.61
CA GLN A 45 -5.32 -4.19 -21.20
C GLN A 45 -4.15 -4.57 -20.30
N VAL A 46 -4.21 -4.22 -19.01
CA VAL A 46 -3.14 -4.54 -18.05
C VAL A 46 -3.01 -6.05 -17.85
N LEU A 47 -4.13 -6.75 -17.72
CA LEU A 47 -4.13 -8.22 -17.61
C LEU A 47 -3.50 -8.88 -18.85
N ALA A 48 -3.90 -8.44 -20.05
CA ALA A 48 -3.36 -8.95 -21.31
C ALA A 48 -1.85 -8.65 -21.46
N ASP A 49 -1.41 -7.44 -21.12
CA ASP A 49 0.01 -7.04 -21.17
C ASP A 49 0.88 -7.91 -20.24
N LEU A 50 0.29 -8.46 -19.17
CA LEU A 50 0.95 -9.34 -18.21
C LEU A 50 0.76 -10.84 -18.51
N GLY A 51 0.07 -11.17 -19.59
CA GLY A 51 -0.24 -12.57 -19.97
C GLY A 51 -1.23 -13.26 -19.04
N LEU A 52 -2.04 -12.48 -18.32
CA LEU A 52 -3.08 -12.97 -17.43
C LEU A 52 -4.43 -13.06 -18.18
N ASP A 53 -5.30 -13.94 -17.68
CA ASP A 53 -6.67 -14.05 -18.18
C ASP A 53 -7.45 -12.75 -17.94
N THR A 54 -8.01 -12.17 -18.98
CA THR A 54 -8.86 -10.96 -18.89
C THR A 54 -10.16 -11.20 -18.12
N GLY A 55 -10.58 -12.46 -18.00
CA GLY A 55 -11.70 -12.89 -17.15
C GLY A 55 -11.48 -12.67 -15.65
N LEU A 56 -10.26 -12.35 -15.22
CA LEU A 56 -9.97 -11.94 -13.83
C LEU A 56 -10.48 -10.52 -13.50
N TYR A 57 -10.95 -9.77 -14.48
CA TYR A 57 -11.56 -8.48 -14.23
C TYR A 57 -12.90 -8.60 -13.48
N THR A 58 -13.09 -7.75 -12.50
CA THR A 58 -14.39 -7.48 -11.87
C THR A 58 -14.63 -6.00 -11.67
N ASP A 59 -15.87 -5.55 -11.83
CA ASP A 59 -16.33 -4.20 -11.51
C ASP A 59 -16.81 -4.09 -10.05
N ARG A 60 -16.84 -5.21 -9.31
CA ARG A 60 -17.27 -5.29 -7.93
C ARG A 60 -16.10 -5.65 -7.01
N PHE A 61 -15.82 -4.76 -6.07
CA PHE A 61 -14.79 -5.02 -5.04
C PHE A 61 -15.17 -6.20 -4.14
N GLU A 62 -16.46 -6.37 -3.88
CA GLU A 62 -17.02 -7.45 -3.07
C GLU A 62 -16.61 -8.84 -3.60
N ASP A 63 -16.54 -9.02 -4.91
CA ASP A 63 -16.14 -10.29 -5.50
C ASP A 63 -14.74 -10.74 -5.05
N LEU A 64 -13.86 -9.79 -4.70
CA LEU A 64 -12.53 -10.10 -4.19
C LEU A 64 -12.56 -10.45 -2.70
N VAL A 65 -13.26 -9.67 -1.88
CA VAL A 65 -13.27 -9.88 -0.43
C VAL A 65 -14.12 -11.08 0.00
N GLU A 66 -15.15 -11.39 -0.77
CA GLU A 66 -16.02 -12.56 -0.54
C GLU A 66 -15.44 -13.86 -1.08
N ASN A 67 -14.42 -13.79 -1.96
CA ASN A 67 -13.79 -15.00 -2.52
C ASN A 67 -12.96 -15.71 -1.44
N PRO A 68 -13.30 -16.96 -1.08
CA PRO A 68 -12.58 -17.70 -0.04
C PRO A 68 -11.15 -18.10 -0.44
N GLU A 69 -10.82 -18.12 -1.74
CA GLU A 69 -9.46 -18.40 -2.22
C GLU A 69 -8.54 -17.18 -2.14
N VAL A 70 -9.08 -15.98 -1.98
CA VAL A 70 -8.29 -14.75 -1.78
C VAL A 70 -7.81 -14.70 -0.34
N ASP A 71 -6.51 -14.70 -0.15
CA ASP A 71 -5.86 -14.56 1.15
C ASP A 71 -5.55 -13.08 1.47
N ALA A 72 -5.14 -12.32 0.45
CA ALA A 72 -4.72 -10.93 0.62
C ALA A 72 -5.29 -10.01 -0.46
N ILE A 73 -5.61 -8.78 -0.06
CA ILE A 73 -6.04 -7.71 -0.94
C ILE A 73 -4.92 -6.68 -1.10
N PHE A 74 -4.56 -6.38 -2.35
CA PHE A 74 -3.62 -5.33 -2.72
C PHE A 74 -4.38 -4.10 -3.20
N LEU A 75 -4.31 -3.01 -2.44
CA LEU A 75 -5.02 -1.76 -2.69
C LEU A 75 -4.10 -0.74 -3.36
N CYS A 76 -4.33 -0.48 -4.63
CA CYS A 76 -3.65 0.52 -5.46
C CYS A 76 -4.66 1.43 -6.16
N SER A 77 -5.81 1.64 -5.54
CA SER A 77 -6.91 2.47 -6.03
C SER A 77 -6.61 3.96 -5.85
N THR A 78 -7.63 4.80 -5.77
CA THR A 78 -7.46 6.22 -5.44
C THR A 78 -7.41 6.40 -3.92
N ASN A 79 -6.69 7.43 -3.47
CA ASN A 79 -6.39 7.63 -2.04
C ASN A 79 -7.66 7.63 -1.16
N GLU A 80 -8.75 8.24 -1.65
CA GLU A 80 -10.02 8.30 -0.93
C GLU A 80 -10.71 6.93 -0.77
N ALA A 81 -10.35 5.96 -1.60
CA ALA A 81 -10.93 4.62 -1.57
C ALA A 81 -10.16 3.65 -0.67
N HIS A 82 -8.90 3.96 -0.33
CA HIS A 82 -8.02 3.07 0.43
C HIS A 82 -8.65 2.67 1.78
N GLY A 83 -9.00 3.66 2.62
CA GLY A 83 -9.55 3.40 3.96
C GLY A 83 -10.79 2.50 3.94
N PRO A 84 -11.88 2.87 3.24
CA PRO A 84 -13.06 2.02 3.14
C PRO A 84 -12.78 0.61 2.61
N GLN A 85 -11.89 0.47 1.61
CA GLN A 85 -11.53 -0.82 1.04
C GLN A 85 -10.67 -1.66 2.01
N ALA A 86 -9.73 -1.03 2.73
CA ALA A 86 -8.92 -1.71 3.73
C ALA A 86 -9.78 -2.22 4.88
N ILE A 87 -10.70 -1.40 5.40
CA ILE A 87 -11.66 -1.79 6.43
C ILE A 87 -12.47 -3.01 5.98
N ALA A 88 -13.07 -2.96 4.79
CA ALA A 88 -13.89 -4.06 4.29
C ALA A 88 -13.07 -5.35 4.09
N ALA A 89 -11.82 -5.25 3.61
CA ALA A 89 -10.94 -6.40 3.48
C ALA A 89 -10.57 -7.01 4.84
N LEU A 90 -10.24 -6.19 5.83
CA LEU A 90 -9.91 -6.64 7.18
C LEU A 90 -11.14 -7.28 7.89
N GLU A 91 -12.33 -6.70 7.72
CA GLU A 91 -13.57 -7.26 8.25
C GLU A 91 -13.93 -8.61 7.59
N ALA A 92 -13.56 -8.80 6.32
CA ALA A 92 -13.67 -10.07 5.62
C ALA A 92 -12.53 -11.08 5.97
N GLY A 93 -11.62 -10.72 6.89
CA GLY A 93 -10.52 -11.60 7.32
C GLY A 93 -9.39 -11.73 6.31
N LYS A 94 -9.20 -10.75 5.41
CA LYS A 94 -8.14 -10.74 4.42
C LYS A 94 -6.93 -9.95 4.92
N HIS A 95 -5.72 -10.41 4.59
CA HIS A 95 -4.51 -9.60 4.72
C HIS A 95 -4.61 -8.38 3.79
N VAL A 96 -4.00 -7.27 4.16
CA VAL A 96 -4.07 -6.03 3.39
C VAL A 96 -2.67 -5.49 3.11
N PHE A 97 -2.37 -5.29 1.84
CA PHE A 97 -1.32 -4.40 1.38
C PHE A 97 -1.97 -3.16 0.76
N CYS A 98 -1.61 -1.97 1.23
CA CYS A 98 -2.22 -0.74 0.75
C CYS A 98 -1.16 0.26 0.30
N GLU A 99 -1.34 0.84 -0.89
CA GLU A 99 -0.59 2.02 -1.28
C GLU A 99 -0.83 3.17 -0.29
N LYS A 100 0.17 4.02 -0.19
CA LYS A 100 0.09 5.19 0.70
C LYS A 100 -0.77 6.32 0.09
N PRO A 101 -1.46 7.08 0.93
CA PRO A 101 -1.73 6.85 2.35
C PRO A 101 -2.76 5.73 2.55
N SER A 102 -2.72 5.02 3.66
CA SER A 102 -3.71 3.95 3.92
C SER A 102 -5.13 4.47 4.02
N ALA A 103 -5.28 5.69 4.53
CA ALA A 103 -6.56 6.40 4.57
C ALA A 103 -6.35 7.90 4.39
N THR A 104 -7.39 8.61 3.92
CA THR A 104 -7.45 10.09 3.86
C THR A 104 -8.31 10.68 4.97
N VAL A 105 -9.01 9.83 5.73
CA VAL A 105 -9.88 10.20 6.84
C VAL A 105 -9.37 9.53 8.11
N PHE A 106 -9.17 10.32 9.16
CA PHE A 106 -8.63 9.80 10.42
C PHE A 106 -9.49 8.71 11.05
N ALA A 107 -10.82 8.79 10.91
CA ALA A 107 -11.72 7.77 11.42
C ALA A 107 -11.51 6.39 10.76
N ASP A 108 -11.25 6.37 9.45
CA ASP A 108 -10.95 5.14 8.72
C ASP A 108 -9.63 4.54 9.20
N PHE A 109 -8.59 5.37 9.33
CA PHE A 109 -7.30 4.94 9.86
C PHE A 109 -7.40 4.37 11.28
N ALA A 110 -8.18 5.03 12.16
CA ALA A 110 -8.42 4.54 13.51
C ALA A 110 -9.13 3.16 13.49
N ARG A 111 -10.10 3.01 12.58
CA ARG A 111 -10.82 1.73 12.41
C ARG A 111 -9.92 0.62 11.89
N GLU A 112 -9.02 0.90 10.94
CA GLU A 112 -8.01 -0.05 10.48
C GLU A 112 -7.16 -0.59 11.64
N ILE A 113 -6.66 0.32 12.52
CA ILE A 113 -5.88 -0.04 13.70
C ILE A 113 -6.68 -0.91 14.69
N GLU A 114 -7.96 -0.60 14.89
CA GLU A 114 -8.84 -1.43 15.74
C GLU A 114 -8.97 -2.85 15.21
N LEU A 115 -9.22 -2.98 13.90
CA LEU A 115 -9.39 -4.28 13.23
C LEU A 115 -8.09 -5.09 13.27
N GLU A 116 -6.94 -4.47 13.04
CA GLU A 116 -5.63 -5.10 13.15
C GLU A 116 -5.39 -5.63 14.58
N LYS A 117 -5.67 -4.82 15.60
CA LYS A 117 -5.53 -5.25 17.00
C LYS A 117 -6.49 -6.37 17.38
N ALA A 118 -7.70 -6.36 16.83
CA ALA A 118 -8.70 -7.40 17.08
C ALA A 118 -8.35 -8.73 16.40
N ASN A 119 -7.57 -8.69 15.32
CA ASN A 119 -7.19 -9.86 14.52
C ASN A 119 -5.67 -9.95 14.32
N PRO A 120 -4.90 -10.30 15.35
CA PRO A 120 -3.42 -10.30 15.27
C PRO A 120 -2.81 -11.28 14.26
N SER A 121 -3.62 -12.17 13.69
CA SER A 121 -3.20 -13.08 12.62
C SER A 121 -3.21 -12.43 11.24
N LEU A 122 -3.90 -11.30 11.09
CA LEU A 122 -3.91 -10.55 9.83
C LEU A 122 -2.64 -9.70 9.72
N ILE A 123 -2.12 -9.65 8.52
CA ILE A 123 -0.98 -8.81 8.18
C ILE A 123 -1.51 -7.59 7.45
N THR A 124 -1.22 -6.41 7.99
CA THR A 124 -1.47 -5.13 7.33
C THR A 124 -0.14 -4.47 6.98
N MET A 125 -0.06 -3.90 5.80
CA MET A 125 1.14 -3.21 5.33
C MET A 125 0.78 -2.03 4.46
N VAL A 126 1.39 -0.88 4.75
CA VAL A 126 1.31 0.32 3.90
C VAL A 126 2.60 0.47 3.10
N ASP A 127 2.48 0.76 1.81
CA ASP A 127 3.64 0.88 0.90
C ASP A 127 4.43 2.16 1.12
N TYR A 128 5.17 2.20 2.21
CA TYR A 128 6.23 3.18 2.43
C TYR A 128 7.51 2.68 1.77
N LEU A 129 7.54 2.67 0.45
CA LEU A 129 8.58 2.05 -0.37
C LEU A 129 10.02 2.42 0.05
N MET A 130 10.25 3.63 0.57
CA MET A 130 11.56 4.05 1.05
C MET A 130 12.05 3.24 2.25
N ASN A 131 11.12 2.69 3.06
CA ASN A 131 11.48 1.84 4.19
C ASN A 131 12.14 0.51 3.79
N PHE A 132 12.03 0.12 2.52
CA PHE A 132 12.62 -1.10 1.95
C PHE A 132 13.89 -0.82 1.12
N ASP A 133 14.33 0.43 1.07
CA ASP A 133 15.60 0.79 0.43
C ASP A 133 16.78 0.27 1.26
N THR A 134 17.78 -0.26 0.58
CA THR A 134 18.98 -0.82 1.24
C THR A 134 19.73 0.22 2.07
N LEU A 135 19.76 1.48 1.62
CA LEU A 135 20.41 2.56 2.35
C LEU A 135 19.64 2.86 3.65
N GLU A 136 18.32 2.89 3.60
CA GLU A 136 17.47 3.11 4.77
C GLU A 136 17.65 2.00 5.81
N HIS A 137 17.66 0.74 5.39
CA HIS A 137 17.95 -0.37 6.29
C HIS A 137 19.31 -0.22 6.95
N ARG A 138 20.33 0.18 6.19
CA ARG A 138 21.67 0.40 6.74
C ARG A 138 21.72 1.52 7.78
N ILE A 139 21.03 2.64 7.51
CA ILE A 139 20.92 3.76 8.46
C ILE A 139 20.22 3.30 9.75
N GLN A 140 19.12 2.57 9.63
CA GLN A 140 18.41 2.02 10.79
C GLN A 140 19.29 1.05 11.61
N ASP A 141 20.06 0.19 10.93
CA ASP A 141 21.00 -0.72 11.58
C ASP A 141 22.11 0.05 12.32
N MET A 142 22.65 1.09 11.74
CA MET A 142 23.62 1.97 12.39
C MET A 142 23.00 2.68 13.60
N ALA A 143 21.76 3.13 13.50
CA ALA A 143 21.03 3.73 14.61
C ALA A 143 20.82 2.74 15.77
N ARG A 144 20.42 1.48 15.45
CA ARG A 144 20.25 0.41 16.46
C ARG A 144 21.56 0.07 17.19
N ARG A 145 22.68 0.09 16.49
CA ARG A 145 24.01 -0.17 17.10
C ARG A 145 24.56 1.03 17.87
N GLY A 146 23.93 2.19 17.76
CA GLY A 146 24.41 3.40 18.40
C GLY A 146 25.57 4.09 17.68
N ASP A 147 25.83 3.73 16.42
CA ASP A 147 26.94 4.28 15.62
C ASP A 147 26.87 5.82 15.49
N PHE A 148 25.68 6.39 15.61
CA PHE A 148 25.44 7.86 15.58
C PHE A 148 25.47 8.50 16.97
N GLY A 149 25.63 7.74 18.05
CA GLY A 149 25.39 8.23 19.40
C GLY A 149 23.92 8.62 19.59
N THR A 150 23.67 9.59 20.48
CA THR A 150 22.31 10.12 20.67
C THR A 150 21.90 11.02 19.50
N ILE A 151 20.90 10.62 18.74
CA ILE A 151 20.37 11.44 17.65
C ILE A 151 19.51 12.56 18.26
N THR A 152 19.95 13.79 18.08
CA THR A 152 19.26 15.00 18.60
C THR A 152 18.41 15.69 17.54
N GLN A 153 18.69 15.43 16.27
CA GLN A 153 17.95 16.01 15.14
C GLN A 153 18.01 15.10 13.92
N ILE A 154 16.88 14.97 13.22
CA ILE A 154 16.79 14.31 11.91
C ILE A 154 16.20 15.33 10.94
N GLN A 155 16.86 15.53 9.81
CA GLN A 155 16.34 16.34 8.70
C GLN A 155 16.28 15.50 7.43
N VAL A 156 15.09 15.39 6.87
CA VAL A 156 14.87 14.67 5.58
C VAL A 156 14.35 15.66 4.55
N ASN A 157 14.95 15.65 3.37
CA ASN A 157 14.53 16.47 2.24
C ASN A 157 13.98 15.55 1.14
N TYR A 158 12.67 15.61 0.92
CA TYR A 158 12.00 14.92 -0.17
C TYR A 158 11.58 15.93 -1.24
N ARG A 159 12.10 15.77 -2.44
CA ARG A 159 11.81 16.65 -3.57
C ARG A 159 11.18 15.83 -4.68
N HIS A 160 9.95 16.14 -5.02
CA HIS A 160 9.21 15.48 -6.08
C HIS A 160 8.41 16.51 -6.89
N PRO A 161 8.49 16.49 -8.23
CA PRO A 161 7.66 17.36 -9.04
C PRO A 161 6.19 16.93 -8.93
N ILE A 162 5.30 17.87 -8.68
CA ILE A 162 3.85 17.63 -8.72
C ILE A 162 3.41 17.72 -10.17
N ASN A 163 3.16 16.56 -10.78
CA ASN A 163 2.54 16.53 -12.10
C ASN A 163 1.02 16.59 -11.94
N ILE A 164 0.43 17.70 -12.42
CA ILE A 164 -1.01 17.98 -12.35
C ILE A 164 -1.63 18.19 -13.75
N ALA A 165 -0.91 17.85 -14.81
CA ALA A 165 -1.39 18.00 -16.18
C ALA A 165 -2.08 16.73 -16.70
N GLY A 166 -2.94 16.88 -17.71
CA GLY A 166 -3.62 15.79 -18.38
C GLY A 166 -4.53 14.99 -17.44
N ASP A 167 -4.40 13.69 -17.46
CA ASP A 167 -5.16 12.74 -16.65
C ASP A 167 -4.92 12.85 -15.14
N LYS A 168 -3.96 13.66 -14.72
CA LYS A 168 -3.56 13.83 -13.30
C LYS A 168 -4.21 15.04 -12.63
N VAL A 169 -5.06 15.79 -13.33
CA VAL A 169 -5.81 16.94 -12.78
C VAL A 169 -6.68 16.54 -11.57
N TRP A 170 -7.11 15.28 -11.46
CA TRP A 170 -7.85 14.77 -10.31
C TRP A 170 -7.15 15.03 -8.96
N LYS A 171 -5.83 15.18 -8.96
CA LYS A 171 -5.04 15.49 -7.77
C LYS A 171 -5.37 16.86 -7.15
N LEU A 172 -5.97 17.76 -7.93
CA LEU A 172 -6.41 19.07 -7.45
C LEU A 172 -7.81 19.03 -6.83
N ALA A 173 -8.54 17.93 -7.00
CA ALA A 173 -9.89 17.81 -6.45
C ALA A 173 -9.83 17.60 -4.94
N ALA A 174 -10.59 18.42 -4.19
CA ALA A 174 -10.68 18.32 -2.74
C ALA A 174 -11.12 16.89 -2.30
N GLY A 175 -10.46 16.37 -1.30
CA GLY A 175 -10.77 15.06 -0.71
C GLY A 175 -10.26 13.84 -1.50
N ARG A 176 -9.78 14.01 -2.73
CA ARG A 176 -9.31 12.86 -3.54
C ARG A 176 -7.86 12.48 -3.28
N MET A 177 -7.00 13.46 -3.14
CA MET A 177 -5.57 13.25 -2.90
C MET A 177 -5.27 13.13 -1.40
N GLY A 178 -6.14 13.62 -0.55
CA GLY A 178 -5.84 13.92 0.84
C GLY A 178 -5.13 15.29 0.93
N ASP A 179 -3.90 15.28 1.37
CA ASP A 179 -3.08 16.48 1.51
C ASP A 179 -1.64 16.28 0.97
N ALA A 180 -0.83 17.32 1.07
CA ALA A 180 0.58 17.27 0.67
C ALA A 180 1.39 16.25 1.48
N ILE A 181 1.01 16.02 2.75
CA ILE A 181 1.67 15.04 3.63
C ILE A 181 1.44 13.64 3.08
N GLY A 182 0.19 13.26 2.84
CA GLY A 182 -0.16 11.94 2.31
C GLY A 182 0.41 11.67 0.92
N MET A 183 0.61 12.72 0.11
CA MET A 183 1.17 12.54 -1.24
C MET A 183 2.67 12.30 -1.28
N GLY A 184 3.44 13.03 -0.49
CA GLY A 184 4.90 13.02 -0.64
C GLY A 184 5.65 13.05 0.68
N ILE A 185 5.32 13.96 1.59
CA ILE A 185 6.02 14.15 2.87
C ILE A 185 5.97 12.88 3.72
N ILE A 186 4.94 12.05 3.55
CA ILE A 186 4.76 10.81 4.29
C ILE A 186 5.96 9.85 4.13
N HIS A 187 6.64 9.84 2.98
CA HIS A 187 7.86 9.06 2.79
C HIS A 187 8.99 9.55 3.71
N SER A 188 9.17 10.87 3.82
CA SER A 188 10.16 11.43 4.75
C SER A 188 9.80 11.16 6.21
N LEU A 189 8.50 11.27 6.56
CA LEU A 189 8.04 10.98 7.91
C LEU A 189 8.26 9.52 8.28
N SER A 190 7.98 8.58 7.39
CA SER A 190 8.18 7.14 7.67
C SER A 190 9.65 6.81 7.93
N VAL A 191 10.57 7.40 7.16
CA VAL A 191 12.02 7.27 7.37
C VAL A 191 12.42 7.81 8.74
N MET A 192 11.98 9.03 9.10
CA MET A 192 12.30 9.64 10.39
C MET A 192 11.78 8.78 11.55
N VAL A 193 10.53 8.33 11.48
CA VAL A 193 9.91 7.49 12.52
C VAL A 193 10.68 6.17 12.69
N ASN A 194 11.09 5.53 11.60
CA ASN A 194 11.85 4.28 11.66
C ASN A 194 13.25 4.46 12.26
N ILE A 195 13.94 5.55 11.95
CA ILE A 195 15.24 5.85 12.55
C ILE A 195 15.09 6.11 14.06
N MET A 196 14.07 6.87 14.47
CA MET A 196 13.77 7.13 15.88
C MET A 196 13.41 5.83 16.62
N ALA A 197 12.54 5.00 16.03
CA ALA A 197 12.17 3.71 16.59
C ALA A 197 13.37 2.77 16.73
N ALA A 198 14.31 2.81 15.78
CA ALA A 198 15.55 2.03 15.85
C ALA A 198 16.42 2.38 17.05
N GLN A 199 16.33 3.59 17.59
CA GLN A 199 16.97 4.02 18.85
C GLN A 199 16.09 3.84 20.10
N GLY A 200 14.93 3.22 19.97
CA GLY A 200 13.99 3.02 21.08
C GLY A 200 13.16 4.27 21.42
N ALA A 201 13.27 5.34 20.66
CA ALA A 201 12.44 6.52 20.85
C ALA A 201 11.00 6.25 20.37
N LYS A 202 10.01 6.76 21.12
CA LYS A 202 8.61 6.75 20.70
C LYS A 202 8.24 8.16 20.21
N PRO A 203 7.50 8.29 19.11
CA PRO A 203 6.90 9.56 18.75
C PRO A 203 6.03 10.05 19.91
N ALA A 204 6.11 11.35 20.18
CA ALA A 204 5.30 12.00 21.21
C ALA A 204 3.85 12.13 20.75
#